data_198609df89bafa0e5a7286fae0749e44
#
_entry.id   198609df89bafa0e5a7286fae0749e44
#
_cell.length_a   1.000
_cell.length_b   1.000
_cell.length_c   1.000
_cell.angle_alpha   90.00
_cell.angle_beta   90.00
_cell.angle_gamma   90.00
#
_symmetry.space_group_name_H-M   'P 1'
#
loop_
_entity.id
_entity.type
_entity.pdbx_description
1 polymer ?
#
loop_
_entity_poly.entity_id
_entity_poly.type
_entity_poly.pdbx_seq_one_letter_code
_entity_poly.pdbx_strand_id
1 'polypeptide(L)'
;MPSDHGFLTSLGLEFAYFSGLPWLRGRRASGAGVVMRFERVRPARAARFQPLRSHEITPEFLDRTIRALKRWKFDIVSMDEACQRAVRLASPRRFACLTFDGGYKDLITSAYPVLSRHDVPFTVYIPTAFPDGVGEAWWLALEAVIARETRISLVMDRREQRFDIANTPEKYQLYDFLVDWMRSLAPPDLSAAIKDLCTRYAVGLSALSRDASMDWSDLAKLAADPLVTIGSATVNYPVLSNLKDADALREITMGRAVAQAAFHREVRHFAYPFGDRGSWRRQHAAMAEEAGFASAASAIPGVVESEGRTNLHALPRIAWDGRRRSLRAMRVIVSGVTFAPVKRARATGA
;
A
#
# COMPACT_ATOMS: atom_id res chain seq x y z
N MET A 1 -12.59 -12.69 17.13
CA MET A 1 -12.37 -11.62 18.10
C MET A 1 -11.49 -10.58 17.42
N PRO A 2 -11.77 -9.27 17.47
CA PRO A 2 -10.78 -8.29 17.05
C PRO A 2 -9.57 -8.52 17.96
N SER A 3 -8.44 -8.83 17.33
CA SER A 3 -7.25 -9.28 18.03
C SER A 3 -6.90 -8.29 19.15
N ASP A 4 -6.74 -8.79 20.39
CA ASP A 4 -6.26 -8.03 21.57
C ASP A 4 -4.97 -7.23 21.29
N HIS A 5 -4.20 -7.67 20.32
CA HIS A 5 -3.02 -6.96 19.82
C HIS A 5 -3.32 -5.54 19.27
N GLY A 6 -4.49 -5.31 18.65
CA GLY A 6 -4.87 -3.98 18.14
C GLY A 6 -5.16 -2.97 19.25
N PHE A 7 -5.79 -3.40 20.33
CA PHE A 7 -6.12 -2.58 21.48
C PHE A 7 -4.88 -2.26 22.33
N LEU A 8 -4.06 -3.26 22.64
CA LEU A 8 -2.80 -3.09 23.39
C LEU A 8 -1.80 -2.18 22.63
N THR A 9 -1.70 -2.32 21.31
CA THR A 9 -0.86 -1.41 20.50
C THR A 9 -1.42 0.02 20.47
N SER A 10 -2.75 0.20 20.50
CA SER A 10 -3.37 1.52 20.56
C SER A 10 -3.11 2.22 21.89
N LEU A 11 -3.30 1.52 23.01
CA LEU A 11 -2.96 2.03 24.36
C LEU A 11 -1.47 2.34 24.50
N GLY A 12 -0.60 1.48 23.99
CA GLY A 12 0.84 1.71 23.99
C GLY A 12 1.25 2.96 23.20
N LEU A 13 0.59 3.24 22.08
CA LEU A 13 0.83 4.46 21.29
C LEU A 13 0.33 5.73 21.97
N GLU A 14 -0.83 5.69 22.63
CA GLU A 14 -1.33 6.82 23.43
C GLU A 14 -0.40 7.09 24.62
N PHE A 15 0.03 6.05 25.35
CA PHE A 15 1.01 6.20 26.43
C PHE A 15 2.33 6.77 25.92
N ALA A 16 2.87 6.27 24.79
CA ALA A 16 4.08 6.81 24.18
C ALA A 16 3.95 8.28 23.78
N TYR A 17 2.76 8.72 23.36
CA TYR A 17 2.48 10.12 23.09
C TYR A 17 2.61 10.98 24.35
N PHE A 18 1.97 10.60 25.46
CA PHE A 18 1.97 11.37 26.71
C PHE A 18 3.30 11.30 27.47
N SER A 19 4.10 10.24 27.28
CA SER A 19 5.44 10.13 27.89
C SER A 19 6.49 11.10 27.33
N GLY A 20 6.15 11.86 26.27
CA GLY A 20 7.09 12.77 25.63
C GLY A 20 8.20 12.08 24.81
N LEU A 21 8.21 10.75 24.72
CA LEU A 21 9.18 9.97 23.95
C LEU A 21 9.38 10.47 22.50
N PRO A 22 8.34 10.90 21.76
CA PRO A 22 8.51 11.44 20.41
C PRO A 22 9.35 12.74 20.34
N TRP A 23 9.45 13.48 21.44
CA TRP A 23 10.23 14.72 21.53
C TRP A 23 11.64 14.51 22.12
N LEU A 24 11.81 13.48 22.97
CA LEU A 24 13.06 13.18 23.68
C LEU A 24 14.11 12.47 22.80
N ARG A 25 13.69 11.62 21.88
CA ARG A 25 14.60 11.01 20.90
C ARG A 25 14.90 12.01 19.80
N GLY A 26 16.05 12.68 19.94
CA GLY A 26 16.54 13.70 19.03
C GLY A 26 16.61 13.24 17.55
N ARG A 27 16.85 14.18 16.64
CA ARG A 27 16.88 14.04 15.16
C ARG A 27 17.56 12.78 14.61
N ARG A 28 18.54 12.20 15.31
CA ARG A 28 19.29 11.01 14.88
C ARG A 28 18.44 9.72 14.84
N ALA A 29 17.41 9.60 15.68
CA ALA A 29 16.51 8.44 15.69
C ALA A 29 15.30 8.62 14.76
N SER A 30 15.06 9.83 14.27
CA SER A 30 13.86 10.19 13.53
C SER A 30 14.01 10.09 12.00
N GLY A 31 15.21 9.85 11.47
CA GLY A 31 15.50 9.79 10.03
C GLY A 31 15.30 11.13 9.30
N ALA A 32 15.54 11.13 7.99
CA ALA A 32 15.30 12.27 7.10
C ALA A 32 13.79 12.53 6.88
N GLY A 33 12.98 11.47 6.90
CA GLY A 33 11.55 11.59 6.68
C GLY A 33 10.80 10.26 6.73
N VAL A 34 9.57 10.29 6.27
CA VAL A 34 8.69 9.14 6.17
C VAL A 34 7.99 9.10 4.82
N VAL A 35 7.77 7.91 4.29
CA VAL A 35 6.87 7.67 3.16
C VAL A 35 5.62 7.01 3.71
N MET A 36 4.47 7.64 3.51
CA MET A 36 3.17 7.15 3.97
C MET A 36 2.47 6.41 2.83
N ARG A 37 1.98 5.22 3.12
CA ARG A 37 1.19 4.42 2.18
C ARG A 37 -0.28 4.47 2.56
N PHE A 38 -1.10 4.86 1.61
CA PHE A 38 -2.55 4.73 1.62
C PHE A 38 -2.97 3.86 0.44
N GLU A 39 -4.18 3.31 0.51
CA GLU A 39 -4.76 2.57 -0.61
C GLU A 39 -6.05 3.22 -1.07
N ARG A 40 -7.06 3.25 -0.21
CA ARG A 40 -8.37 3.80 -0.54
C ARG A 40 -8.73 5.00 0.32
N VAL A 41 -9.33 6.00 -0.31
CA VAL A 41 -9.87 7.18 0.38
C VAL A 41 -11.33 7.32 0.01
N ARG A 42 -12.22 6.97 0.93
CA ARG A 42 -13.64 6.92 0.66
C ARG A 42 -14.48 7.24 1.91
N PRO A 43 -15.72 7.71 1.75
CA PRO A 43 -16.64 7.89 2.89
C PRO A 43 -16.77 6.61 3.71
N ALA A 44 -17.00 6.77 5.01
CA ALA A 44 -17.19 5.65 5.91
C ALA A 44 -18.41 4.81 5.50
N ARG A 45 -18.23 3.50 5.44
CA ARG A 45 -19.32 2.56 5.15
C ARG A 45 -20.04 2.14 6.43
N ALA A 46 -21.35 1.92 6.35
CA ALA A 46 -22.15 1.44 7.48
C ALA A 46 -22.21 -0.09 7.62
N ALA A 47 -21.69 -0.86 6.65
CA ALA A 47 -21.72 -2.31 6.64
C ALA A 47 -21.04 -2.89 7.90
N ARG A 48 -21.60 -4.00 8.44
CA ARG A 48 -21.03 -4.69 9.62
C ARG A 48 -19.76 -5.48 9.27
N PHE A 49 -19.74 -6.06 8.06
CA PHE A 49 -18.58 -6.78 7.55
C PHE A 49 -17.79 -5.89 6.59
N GLN A 50 -16.58 -5.52 6.97
CA GLN A 50 -15.67 -4.63 6.23
C GLN A 50 -14.23 -5.11 6.42
N PRO A 51 -13.82 -6.22 5.80
CA PRO A 51 -12.48 -6.77 6.01
C PRO A 51 -11.38 -5.83 5.50
N LEU A 52 -11.66 -5.06 4.46
CA LEU A 52 -10.72 -4.10 3.87
C LEU A 52 -10.64 -2.75 4.61
N ARG A 53 -11.33 -2.59 5.75
CA ARG A 53 -11.35 -1.31 6.49
C ARG A 53 -9.96 -0.85 6.95
N SER A 54 -9.03 -1.75 7.15
CA SER A 54 -7.63 -1.40 7.44
C SER A 54 -6.93 -0.64 6.30
N HIS A 55 -7.40 -0.83 5.07
CA HIS A 55 -6.88 -0.21 3.84
C HIS A 55 -7.66 1.05 3.43
N GLU A 56 -8.65 1.47 4.22
CA GLU A 56 -9.56 2.57 3.88
C GLU A 56 -9.47 3.72 4.89
N ILE A 57 -9.20 4.93 4.42
CA ILE A 57 -9.32 6.15 5.22
C ILE A 57 -10.44 7.03 4.67
N THR A 58 -10.93 7.97 5.49
CA THR A 58 -11.92 8.94 4.98
C THR A 58 -11.24 10.20 4.46
N PRO A 59 -11.91 10.95 3.55
CA PRO A 59 -11.40 12.23 3.05
C PRO A 59 -11.11 13.23 4.19
N GLU A 60 -11.96 13.24 5.23
CA GLU A 60 -11.79 14.10 6.41
C GLU A 60 -10.55 13.69 7.23
N PHE A 61 -10.27 12.38 7.29
CA PHE A 61 -9.05 11.92 7.96
C PHE A 61 -7.79 12.27 7.16
N LEU A 62 -7.84 12.17 5.83
CA LEU A 62 -6.75 12.61 4.95
C LEU A 62 -6.49 14.11 5.14
N ASP A 63 -7.53 14.95 5.12
CA ASP A 63 -7.42 16.40 5.36
C ASP A 63 -6.77 16.70 6.72
N ARG A 64 -7.23 16.04 7.78
CA ARG A 64 -6.64 16.18 9.12
C ARG A 64 -5.19 15.72 9.17
N THR A 65 -4.84 14.67 8.43
CA THR A 65 -3.47 14.15 8.32
C THR A 65 -2.55 15.19 7.70
N ILE A 66 -2.93 15.77 6.56
CA ILE A 66 -2.14 16.79 5.88
C ILE A 66 -1.93 18.01 6.78
N ARG A 67 -3.00 18.51 7.40
CA ARG A 67 -2.90 19.63 8.36
C ARG A 67 -1.99 19.29 9.56
N ALA A 68 -2.04 18.07 10.05
CA ALA A 68 -1.20 17.62 11.15
C ALA A 68 0.28 17.59 10.75
N LEU A 69 0.59 17.02 9.58
CA LEU A 69 1.97 16.99 9.05
C LEU A 69 2.54 18.39 8.89
N LYS A 70 1.79 19.32 8.28
CA LYS A 70 2.17 20.75 8.17
C LYS A 70 2.40 21.39 9.54
N ARG A 71 1.51 21.18 10.50
CA ARG A 71 1.65 21.68 11.90
C ARG A 71 2.86 21.09 12.60
N TRP A 72 3.19 19.84 12.32
CA TRP A 72 4.37 19.16 12.87
C TRP A 72 5.64 19.53 12.12
N LYS A 73 5.56 20.48 11.18
CA LYS A 73 6.68 21.00 10.39
C LYS A 73 7.39 19.97 9.54
N PHE A 74 6.62 19.00 9.00
CA PHE A 74 7.09 18.17 7.90
C PHE A 74 6.94 18.95 6.58
N ASP A 75 7.96 18.86 5.73
CA ASP A 75 7.83 19.23 4.33
C ASP A 75 7.12 18.08 3.61
N ILE A 76 5.95 18.34 2.99
CA ILE A 76 5.29 17.33 2.17
C ILE A 76 5.90 17.43 0.78
N VAL A 77 6.53 16.34 0.33
CA VAL A 77 7.39 16.33 -0.85
C VAL A 77 6.98 15.24 -1.84
N SER A 78 7.40 15.38 -3.12
CA SER A 78 7.28 14.34 -4.13
C SER A 78 8.19 13.15 -3.83
N MET A 79 8.00 12.02 -4.52
CA MET A 79 8.87 10.86 -4.38
C MET A 79 10.29 11.15 -4.90
N ASP A 80 10.43 11.94 -5.95
CA ASP A 80 11.74 12.38 -6.44
C ASP A 80 12.52 13.14 -5.37
N GLU A 81 11.89 14.12 -4.74
CA GLU A 81 12.53 14.89 -3.66
C GLU A 81 12.79 14.03 -2.42
N ALA A 82 11.89 13.11 -2.07
CA ALA A 82 12.12 12.16 -0.98
C ALA A 82 13.37 11.31 -1.22
N CYS A 83 13.57 10.79 -2.45
CA CYS A 83 14.76 10.06 -2.85
C CYS A 83 16.03 10.93 -2.80
N GLN A 84 15.95 12.19 -3.28
CA GLN A 84 17.07 13.11 -3.18
C GLN A 84 17.47 13.40 -1.73
N ARG A 85 16.50 13.60 -0.83
CA ARG A 85 16.75 13.82 0.61
C ARG A 85 17.27 12.58 1.32
N ALA A 86 16.96 11.37 0.81
CA ALA A 86 17.50 10.12 1.34
C ALA A 86 19.02 9.97 1.08
N VAL A 87 19.54 10.53 -0.01
CA VAL A 87 20.98 10.43 -0.36
C VAL A 87 21.80 11.64 0.11
N ARG A 88 21.17 12.80 0.31
CA ARG A 88 21.85 14.02 0.77
C ARG A 88 22.10 14.03 2.28
N LEU A 89 22.90 14.98 2.74
CA LEU A 89 23.05 15.31 4.16
C LEU A 89 21.70 15.66 4.78
N ALA A 90 21.55 15.39 6.07
CA ALA A 90 20.31 15.60 6.79
C ALA A 90 19.81 17.05 6.68
N SER A 91 18.60 17.22 6.17
CA SER A 91 17.91 18.51 6.13
C SER A 91 17.46 18.95 7.54
N PRO A 92 17.37 20.27 7.82
CA PRO A 92 16.83 20.77 9.08
C PRO A 92 15.35 20.38 9.29
N ARG A 93 14.58 20.15 8.22
CA ARG A 93 13.20 19.70 8.28
C ARG A 93 13.07 18.28 7.76
N ARG A 94 12.27 17.50 8.45
CA ARG A 94 11.88 16.15 8.00
C ARG A 94 10.84 16.25 6.89
N PHE A 95 10.86 15.29 5.99
CA PHE A 95 9.83 15.20 4.96
C PHE A 95 8.76 14.14 5.27
N ALA A 96 7.59 14.32 4.65
CA ALA A 96 6.57 13.30 4.49
C ALA A 96 6.24 13.18 3.01
N CYS A 97 6.32 11.98 2.44
CA CYS A 97 5.87 11.70 1.08
C CYS A 97 4.58 10.89 1.14
N LEU A 98 3.54 11.33 0.43
CA LEU A 98 2.24 10.66 0.41
C LEU A 98 2.16 9.75 -0.81
N THR A 99 1.84 8.47 -0.61
CA THR A 99 1.72 7.49 -1.69
C THR A 99 0.40 6.73 -1.60
N PHE A 100 -0.18 6.42 -2.77
CA PHE A 100 -1.43 5.69 -2.92
C PHE A 100 -1.21 4.50 -3.84
N ASP A 101 -1.52 3.29 -3.34
CA ASP A 101 -1.34 2.06 -4.08
C ASP A 101 -2.66 1.59 -4.71
N GLY A 102 -2.59 0.97 -5.90
CA GLY A 102 -3.67 0.24 -6.53
C GLY A 102 -4.48 1.00 -7.59
N GLY A 103 -4.30 2.32 -7.73
CA GLY A 103 -5.00 3.08 -8.78
C GLY A 103 -6.52 3.07 -8.65
N TYR A 104 -7.05 3.07 -7.42
CA TYR A 104 -8.49 3.03 -7.16
C TYR A 104 -9.20 4.33 -7.57
N LYS A 105 -10.44 4.19 -8.06
CA LYS A 105 -11.29 5.31 -8.51
C LYS A 105 -11.61 6.32 -7.41
N ASP A 106 -11.66 5.87 -6.17
CA ASP A 106 -11.88 6.77 -5.02
C ASP A 106 -10.69 7.74 -4.78
N LEU A 107 -9.53 7.48 -5.36
CA LEU A 107 -8.43 8.45 -5.35
C LEU A 107 -8.84 9.74 -6.10
N ILE A 108 -9.33 9.64 -7.34
CA ILE A 108 -9.72 10.82 -8.11
C ILE A 108 -10.99 11.46 -7.58
N THR A 109 -11.94 10.68 -7.07
CA THR A 109 -13.24 11.20 -6.62
C THR A 109 -13.23 11.77 -5.20
N SER A 110 -12.35 11.27 -4.33
CA SER A 110 -12.39 11.59 -2.89
C SER A 110 -11.08 12.11 -2.33
N ALA A 111 -9.92 11.55 -2.74
CA ALA A 111 -8.62 11.99 -2.24
C ALA A 111 -8.10 13.23 -2.97
N TYR A 112 -8.16 13.22 -4.29
CA TYR A 112 -7.61 14.29 -5.13
C TYR A 112 -8.17 15.68 -4.80
N PRO A 113 -9.49 15.88 -4.58
CA PRO A 113 -10.02 17.19 -4.15
C PRO A 113 -9.42 17.67 -2.81
N VAL A 114 -9.06 16.76 -1.92
CA VAL A 114 -8.40 17.11 -0.65
C VAL A 114 -6.94 17.48 -0.89
N LEU A 115 -6.20 16.65 -1.63
CA LEU A 115 -4.78 16.84 -1.94
C LEU A 115 -4.55 18.15 -2.70
N SER A 116 -5.32 18.41 -3.75
CA SER A 116 -5.27 19.63 -4.57
C SER A 116 -5.56 20.88 -3.73
N ARG A 117 -6.58 20.87 -2.85
CA ARG A 117 -6.89 22.00 -1.96
C ARG A 117 -5.71 22.36 -1.05
N HIS A 118 -4.92 21.38 -0.67
CA HIS A 118 -3.75 21.58 0.19
C HIS A 118 -2.47 21.91 -0.59
N ASP A 119 -2.50 21.84 -1.91
CA ASP A 119 -1.35 22.05 -2.78
C ASP A 119 -0.16 21.16 -2.36
N VAL A 120 -0.41 19.85 -2.27
CA VAL A 120 0.60 18.89 -1.81
C VAL A 120 0.87 17.81 -2.85
N PRO A 121 2.15 17.50 -3.13
CA PRO A 121 2.51 16.43 -4.05
C PRO A 121 2.17 15.06 -3.46
N PHE A 122 1.87 14.12 -4.38
CA PHE A 122 1.64 12.72 -4.03
C PHE A 122 2.00 11.79 -5.20
N THR A 123 2.18 10.51 -4.87
CA THR A 123 2.51 9.47 -5.85
C THR A 123 1.39 8.43 -5.91
N VAL A 124 1.03 8.01 -7.11
CA VAL A 124 0.07 6.93 -7.35
C VAL A 124 0.79 5.76 -8.00
N TYR A 125 0.77 4.60 -7.36
CA TYR A 125 1.31 3.37 -7.93
C TYR A 125 0.20 2.54 -8.56
N ILE A 126 0.30 2.28 -9.85
CA ILE A 126 -0.74 1.62 -10.63
C ILE A 126 -0.29 0.24 -11.12
N PRO A 127 -1.10 -0.81 -10.95
CA PRO A 127 -0.97 -2.04 -11.71
C PRO A 127 -1.67 -1.88 -13.06
N THR A 128 -0.93 -2.06 -14.16
CA THR A 128 -1.38 -1.60 -15.48
C THR A 128 -2.52 -2.42 -16.09
N ALA A 129 -2.74 -3.65 -15.67
CA ALA A 129 -3.89 -4.46 -16.09
C ALA A 129 -5.24 -3.92 -15.59
N PHE A 130 -5.24 -3.10 -14.53
CA PHE A 130 -6.49 -2.58 -13.96
C PHE A 130 -7.10 -1.46 -14.81
N PRO A 131 -6.35 -0.43 -15.25
CA PRO A 131 -6.85 0.54 -16.22
C PRO A 131 -7.28 -0.06 -17.55
N ASP A 132 -6.66 -1.18 -17.97
CA ASP A 132 -7.08 -1.96 -19.15
C ASP A 132 -8.40 -2.72 -18.93
N GLY A 133 -8.90 -2.77 -17.70
CA GLY A 133 -10.13 -3.49 -17.34
C GLY A 133 -10.00 -5.01 -17.27
N VAL A 134 -8.77 -5.53 -17.33
CA VAL A 134 -8.46 -6.98 -17.25
C VAL A 134 -7.86 -7.40 -15.90
N GLY A 135 -7.55 -6.46 -15.02
CA GLY A 135 -7.06 -6.73 -13.69
C GLY A 135 -8.09 -7.47 -12.81
N GLU A 136 -7.61 -8.34 -11.94
CA GLU A 136 -8.45 -9.15 -11.05
C GLU A 136 -8.33 -8.67 -9.60
N ALA A 137 -9.23 -7.80 -9.16
CA ALA A 137 -9.34 -7.37 -7.76
C ALA A 137 -9.99 -8.48 -6.91
N TRP A 138 -9.34 -9.63 -6.83
CA TRP A 138 -9.87 -10.83 -6.18
C TRP A 138 -10.26 -10.60 -4.71
N TRP A 139 -9.57 -9.73 -3.99
CA TRP A 139 -9.89 -9.36 -2.60
C TRP A 139 -11.23 -8.63 -2.46
N LEU A 140 -11.65 -7.85 -3.48
CA LEU A 140 -12.95 -7.21 -3.52
C LEU A 140 -14.06 -8.24 -3.82
N ALA A 141 -13.81 -9.16 -4.74
CA ALA A 141 -14.74 -10.23 -5.06
C ALA A 141 -14.93 -11.17 -3.86
N LEU A 142 -13.86 -11.50 -3.15
CA LEU A 142 -13.92 -12.29 -1.92
C LEU A 142 -14.74 -11.58 -0.84
N GLU A 143 -14.54 -10.26 -0.61
CA GLU A 143 -15.39 -9.47 0.29
C GLU A 143 -16.85 -9.54 -0.12
N ALA A 144 -17.15 -9.39 -1.42
CA ALA A 144 -18.51 -9.35 -1.93
C ALA A 144 -19.23 -10.69 -1.75
N VAL A 145 -18.56 -11.82 -2.01
CA VAL A 145 -19.11 -13.18 -1.79
C VAL A 145 -19.39 -13.39 -0.31
N ILE A 146 -18.39 -13.21 0.56
CA ILE A 146 -18.52 -13.49 2.00
C ILE A 146 -19.56 -12.57 2.66
N ALA A 147 -19.68 -11.31 2.20
CA ALA A 147 -20.68 -10.40 2.73
C ALA A 147 -22.12 -10.91 2.58
N ARG A 148 -22.42 -11.54 1.43
CA ARG A 148 -23.79 -11.95 1.04
C ARG A 148 -24.18 -13.33 1.55
N GLU A 149 -23.21 -14.24 1.64
CA GLU A 149 -23.48 -15.64 1.90
C GLU A 149 -23.44 -15.99 3.39
N THR A 150 -24.12 -17.06 3.77
CA THR A 150 -24.05 -17.69 5.10
C THR A 150 -23.34 -19.04 5.05
N ARG A 151 -23.08 -19.55 3.86
CA ARG A 151 -22.33 -20.76 3.59
C ARG A 151 -21.53 -20.59 2.31
N ILE A 152 -20.27 -20.98 2.32
CA ILE A 152 -19.38 -20.93 1.15
C ILE A 152 -18.79 -22.30 0.90
N SER A 153 -18.79 -22.72 -0.38
CA SER A 153 -18.08 -23.88 -0.88
C SER A 153 -17.11 -23.44 -1.97
N LEU A 154 -15.88 -23.90 -1.91
CA LEU A 154 -14.87 -23.69 -2.94
C LEU A 154 -13.93 -24.89 -3.02
N VAL A 155 -13.24 -25.03 -4.16
CA VAL A 155 -12.23 -26.08 -4.34
C VAL A 155 -10.89 -25.57 -3.84
N MET A 156 -10.34 -26.25 -2.82
CA MET A 156 -8.99 -26.03 -2.29
C MET A 156 -8.23 -27.35 -2.38
N ASP A 157 -7.02 -27.32 -2.94
CA ASP A 157 -6.16 -28.50 -3.07
C ASP A 157 -6.89 -29.71 -3.70
N ARG A 158 -7.68 -29.45 -4.76
CA ARG A 158 -8.50 -30.43 -5.50
C ARG A 158 -9.63 -31.08 -4.68
N ARG A 159 -10.00 -30.50 -3.53
CA ARG A 159 -11.10 -30.96 -2.70
C ARG A 159 -12.10 -29.84 -2.45
N GLU A 160 -13.38 -30.15 -2.51
CA GLU A 160 -14.40 -29.18 -2.13
C GLU A 160 -14.37 -29.00 -0.61
N GLN A 161 -14.18 -27.77 -0.19
CA GLN A 161 -14.28 -27.33 1.20
C GLN A 161 -15.56 -26.54 1.41
N ARG A 162 -16.19 -26.70 2.57
CA ARG A 162 -17.44 -26.02 2.94
C ARG A 162 -17.26 -25.31 4.25
N PHE A 163 -17.73 -24.06 4.30
CA PHE A 163 -17.61 -23.19 5.46
C PHE A 163 -18.98 -22.60 5.78
N ASP A 164 -19.45 -22.80 7.01
CA ASP A 164 -20.61 -22.10 7.56
C ASP A 164 -20.14 -20.79 8.19
N ILE A 165 -20.79 -19.67 7.81
CA ILE A 165 -20.41 -18.30 8.19
C ILE A 165 -21.65 -17.48 8.55
N ALA A 166 -22.43 -18.00 9.50
CA ALA A 166 -23.72 -17.42 9.87
C ALA A 166 -23.62 -16.04 10.54
N ASN A 167 -22.48 -15.72 11.14
CA ASN A 167 -22.28 -14.46 11.88
C ASN A 167 -21.06 -13.67 11.41
N THR A 168 -21.00 -12.41 11.80
CA THR A 168 -19.92 -11.49 11.38
C THR A 168 -18.51 -11.95 11.79
N PRO A 169 -18.25 -12.43 13.02
CA PRO A 169 -16.95 -12.97 13.38
C PRO A 169 -16.48 -14.11 12.48
N GLU A 170 -17.35 -15.07 12.16
CA GLU A 170 -17.03 -16.19 11.25
C GLU A 170 -16.68 -15.69 9.84
N LYS A 171 -17.39 -14.66 9.34
CA LYS A 171 -17.08 -14.01 8.06
C LYS A 171 -15.67 -13.42 8.05
N TYR A 172 -15.25 -12.74 9.12
CA TYR A 172 -13.88 -12.21 9.24
C TYR A 172 -12.84 -13.34 9.28
N GLN A 173 -13.08 -14.39 10.06
CA GLN A 173 -12.17 -15.53 10.14
C GLN A 173 -12.00 -16.21 8.77
N LEU A 174 -13.11 -16.45 8.05
CA LEU A 174 -13.04 -17.04 6.72
C LEU A 174 -12.33 -16.11 5.72
N TYR A 175 -12.61 -14.80 5.78
CA TYR A 175 -11.95 -13.83 4.89
C TYR A 175 -10.43 -13.85 5.09
N ASP A 176 -9.96 -13.75 6.34
CA ASP A 176 -8.54 -13.76 6.66
C ASP A 176 -7.89 -15.08 6.22
N PHE A 177 -8.52 -16.22 6.50
CA PHE A 177 -8.06 -17.54 6.07
C PHE A 177 -7.93 -17.65 4.55
N LEU A 178 -8.97 -17.23 3.80
CA LEU A 178 -8.96 -17.31 2.34
C LEU A 178 -8.00 -16.30 1.71
N VAL A 179 -7.80 -15.13 2.30
CA VAL A 179 -6.76 -14.18 1.85
C VAL A 179 -5.37 -14.80 1.98
N ASP A 180 -5.06 -15.43 3.10
CA ASP A 180 -3.77 -16.07 3.32
C ASP A 180 -3.55 -17.23 2.35
N TRP A 181 -4.57 -18.06 2.16
CA TRP A 181 -4.53 -19.16 1.19
C TRP A 181 -4.36 -18.65 -0.25
N MET A 182 -5.19 -17.71 -0.72
CA MET A 182 -5.10 -17.14 -2.07
C MET A 182 -3.76 -16.48 -2.33
N ARG A 183 -3.21 -15.79 -1.34
CA ARG A 183 -1.86 -15.18 -1.44
C ARG A 183 -0.74 -16.21 -1.51
N SER A 184 -0.95 -17.45 -1.11
CA SER A 184 0.04 -18.53 -1.23
C SER A 184 0.04 -19.19 -2.61
N LEU A 185 -1.02 -19.00 -3.41
CA LEU A 185 -1.19 -19.63 -4.72
C LEU A 185 -0.29 -18.97 -5.78
N ALA A 186 0.08 -19.77 -6.78
CA ALA A 186 0.62 -19.24 -8.02
C ALA A 186 -0.47 -18.43 -8.76
N PRO A 187 -0.13 -17.38 -9.54
CA PRO A 187 -1.14 -16.52 -10.17
C PRO A 187 -2.19 -17.24 -11.02
N PRO A 188 -1.86 -18.28 -11.82
CA PRO A 188 -2.89 -19.02 -12.56
C PRO A 188 -3.88 -19.74 -11.64
N ASP A 189 -3.39 -20.33 -10.54
CA ASP A 189 -4.22 -21.05 -9.59
C ASP A 189 -5.12 -20.09 -8.79
N LEU A 190 -4.59 -18.94 -8.42
CA LEU A 190 -5.35 -17.86 -7.78
C LEU A 190 -6.48 -17.38 -8.71
N SER A 191 -6.14 -17.09 -9.97
CA SER A 191 -7.13 -16.65 -10.97
C SER A 191 -8.22 -17.71 -11.17
N ALA A 192 -7.86 -18.98 -11.25
CA ALA A 192 -8.84 -20.08 -11.37
C ALA A 192 -9.73 -20.17 -10.12
N ALA A 193 -9.17 -20.10 -8.93
CA ALA A 193 -9.89 -20.19 -7.67
C ALA A 193 -10.90 -19.05 -7.50
N ILE A 194 -10.49 -17.79 -7.76
CA ILE A 194 -11.40 -16.65 -7.62
C ILE A 194 -12.50 -16.65 -8.70
N LYS A 195 -12.20 -17.07 -9.93
CA LYS A 195 -13.19 -17.19 -11.00
C LYS A 195 -14.21 -18.27 -10.70
N ASP A 196 -13.79 -19.44 -10.20
CA ASP A 196 -14.70 -20.49 -9.75
C ASP A 196 -15.62 -19.97 -8.63
N LEU A 197 -15.05 -19.32 -7.61
CA LEU A 197 -15.82 -18.73 -6.53
C LEU A 197 -16.84 -17.69 -7.05
N CYS A 198 -16.40 -16.78 -7.90
CA CYS A 198 -17.26 -15.76 -8.48
C CYS A 198 -18.40 -16.35 -9.32
N THR A 199 -18.12 -17.41 -10.09
CA THR A 199 -19.13 -18.12 -10.90
C THR A 199 -20.17 -18.79 -10.00
N ARG A 200 -19.75 -19.48 -8.95
CA ARG A 200 -20.65 -20.18 -8.00
C ARG A 200 -21.61 -19.22 -7.30
N TYR A 201 -21.15 -18.01 -6.97
CA TYR A 201 -21.93 -17.04 -6.20
C TYR A 201 -22.41 -15.82 -7.02
N ALA A 202 -22.39 -15.94 -8.35
CA ALA A 202 -22.87 -14.92 -9.28
C ALA A 202 -22.29 -13.50 -8.97
N VAL A 203 -20.99 -13.44 -8.73
CA VAL A 203 -20.23 -12.18 -8.53
C VAL A 203 -19.46 -11.86 -9.80
N GLY A 204 -19.65 -10.66 -10.34
CA GLY A 204 -18.97 -10.22 -11.55
C GLY A 204 -17.56 -9.69 -11.24
N LEU A 205 -16.54 -10.56 -11.22
CA LEU A 205 -15.14 -10.17 -10.92
C LEU A 205 -14.64 -9.01 -11.78
N SER A 206 -14.82 -9.09 -13.12
CA SER A 206 -14.37 -8.05 -14.03
C SER A 206 -15.11 -6.72 -13.85
N ALA A 207 -16.42 -6.77 -13.56
CA ALA A 207 -17.21 -5.58 -13.27
C ALA A 207 -16.73 -4.90 -11.98
N LEU A 208 -16.57 -5.67 -10.89
CA LEU A 208 -16.04 -5.16 -9.62
C LEU A 208 -14.67 -4.53 -9.78
N SER A 209 -13.78 -5.17 -10.55
CA SER A 209 -12.42 -4.65 -10.77
C SER A 209 -12.45 -3.33 -11.54
N ARG A 210 -13.23 -3.25 -12.63
CA ARG A 210 -13.39 -2.01 -13.43
C ARG A 210 -14.05 -0.89 -12.64
N ASP A 211 -15.11 -1.19 -11.89
CA ASP A 211 -15.83 -0.17 -11.11
C ASP A 211 -14.98 0.41 -9.97
N ALA A 212 -14.07 -0.40 -9.43
CA ALA A 212 -13.17 0.03 -8.35
C ALA A 212 -11.93 0.79 -8.85
N SER A 213 -11.52 0.61 -10.10
CA SER A 213 -10.26 1.13 -10.64
C SER A 213 -10.46 2.35 -11.54
N MET A 214 -9.47 3.25 -11.55
CA MET A 214 -9.38 4.30 -12.56
C MET A 214 -9.06 3.68 -13.92
N ASP A 215 -9.67 4.16 -14.96
CA ASP A 215 -9.26 3.90 -16.33
C ASP A 215 -8.11 4.83 -16.77
N TRP A 216 -7.58 4.62 -17.98
CA TRP A 216 -6.49 5.45 -18.51
C TRP A 216 -6.88 6.92 -18.67
N SER A 217 -8.16 7.23 -18.93
CA SER A 217 -8.64 8.61 -19.01
C SER A 217 -8.61 9.31 -17.65
N ASP A 218 -9.04 8.62 -16.59
CA ASP A 218 -8.97 9.12 -15.22
C ASP A 218 -7.51 9.36 -14.80
N LEU A 219 -6.64 8.39 -15.10
CA LEU A 219 -5.21 8.48 -14.79
C LEU A 219 -4.52 9.59 -15.58
N ALA A 220 -4.89 9.81 -16.86
CA ALA A 220 -4.35 10.90 -17.66
C ALA A 220 -4.73 12.29 -17.10
N LYS A 221 -5.97 12.44 -16.59
CA LYS A 221 -6.40 13.66 -15.90
C LYS A 221 -5.57 13.93 -14.65
N LEU A 222 -5.30 12.90 -13.83
CA LEU A 222 -4.42 13.04 -12.67
C LEU A 222 -2.99 13.35 -13.08
N ALA A 223 -2.49 12.66 -14.09
CA ALA A 223 -1.13 12.85 -14.59
C ALA A 223 -0.86 14.24 -15.18
N ALA A 224 -1.89 14.97 -15.58
CA ALA A 224 -1.76 16.35 -16.05
C ALA A 224 -1.41 17.35 -14.92
N ASP A 225 -1.69 17.01 -13.66
CA ASP A 225 -1.32 17.83 -12.51
C ASP A 225 0.18 17.65 -12.18
N PRO A 226 1.00 18.70 -12.14
CA PRO A 226 2.43 18.61 -11.83
C PRO A 226 2.73 18.10 -10.41
N LEU A 227 1.76 18.15 -9.49
CA LEU A 227 1.89 17.61 -8.15
C LEU A 227 1.73 16.09 -8.11
N VAL A 228 1.28 15.46 -9.20
CA VAL A 228 1.03 14.04 -9.29
C VAL A 228 2.18 13.30 -9.95
N THR A 229 2.78 12.38 -9.21
CA THR A 229 3.74 11.42 -9.75
C THR A 229 3.05 10.08 -9.99
N ILE A 230 3.11 9.57 -11.23
CA ILE A 230 2.65 8.21 -11.52
C ILE A 230 3.84 7.25 -11.38
N GLY A 231 3.64 6.20 -10.60
CA GLY A 231 4.54 5.07 -10.45
C GLY A 231 3.89 3.76 -10.92
N SER A 232 4.68 2.71 -11.07
CA SER A 232 4.22 1.38 -11.46
C SER A 232 4.11 0.45 -10.24
N ALA A 233 3.15 -0.48 -10.29
CA ALA A 233 3.01 -1.57 -9.33
C ALA A 233 2.80 -2.91 -10.08
N THR A 234 3.69 -3.22 -11.05
CA THR A 234 3.62 -4.37 -11.97
C THR A 234 2.48 -4.28 -13.01
N VAL A 235 2.21 -5.38 -13.71
CA VAL A 235 1.06 -5.51 -14.60
C VAL A 235 -0.17 -5.97 -13.81
N ASN A 236 -0.09 -7.16 -13.18
CA ASN A 236 -1.25 -7.87 -12.60
C ASN A 236 -1.34 -7.79 -11.08
N TYR A 237 -0.44 -7.07 -10.41
CA TYR A 237 -0.37 -6.97 -8.94
C TYR A 237 -0.19 -8.32 -8.23
N PRO A 238 0.70 -9.21 -8.69
CA PRO A 238 0.90 -10.52 -8.09
C PRO A 238 1.72 -10.44 -6.80
N VAL A 239 1.67 -11.50 -5.97
CA VAL A 239 2.67 -11.74 -4.92
C VAL A 239 3.97 -12.15 -5.62
N LEU A 240 4.94 -11.24 -5.74
CA LEU A 240 6.16 -11.46 -6.52
C LEU A 240 6.99 -12.65 -6.03
N SER A 241 6.94 -12.93 -4.71
CA SER A 241 7.65 -14.08 -4.14
C SER A 241 7.11 -15.44 -4.60
N ASN A 242 5.91 -15.50 -5.19
CA ASN A 242 5.31 -16.71 -5.75
C ASN A 242 5.65 -16.92 -7.23
N LEU A 243 6.34 -15.95 -7.84
CA LEU A 243 6.75 -16.03 -9.24
C LEU A 243 8.16 -16.60 -9.37
N LYS A 244 8.42 -17.19 -10.54
CA LYS A 244 9.79 -17.43 -11.00
C LYS A 244 10.44 -16.09 -11.34
N ASP A 245 11.76 -16.01 -11.24
CA ASP A 245 12.50 -14.76 -11.43
C ASP A 245 12.23 -14.10 -12.79
N ALA A 246 12.16 -14.89 -13.87
CA ALA A 246 11.86 -14.38 -15.21
C ALA A 246 10.44 -13.76 -15.30
N ASP A 247 9.46 -14.35 -14.63
CA ASP A 247 8.07 -13.85 -14.61
C ASP A 247 7.97 -12.62 -13.72
N ALA A 248 8.67 -12.59 -12.59
CA ALA A 248 8.73 -11.40 -11.72
C ALA A 248 9.40 -10.22 -12.45
N LEU A 249 10.51 -10.44 -13.13
CA LEU A 249 11.17 -9.41 -13.94
C LEU A 249 10.25 -8.90 -15.05
N ARG A 250 9.54 -9.80 -15.73
CA ARG A 250 8.56 -9.43 -16.76
C ARG A 250 7.43 -8.56 -16.18
N GLU A 251 6.85 -8.93 -15.05
CA GLU A 251 5.81 -8.15 -14.36
C GLU A 251 6.30 -6.73 -14.02
N ILE A 252 7.53 -6.59 -13.56
CA ILE A 252 8.15 -5.32 -13.20
C ILE A 252 8.41 -4.46 -14.45
N THR A 253 9.08 -5.03 -15.46
CA THR A 253 9.50 -4.30 -16.67
C THR A 253 8.33 -3.93 -17.56
N MET A 254 7.39 -4.85 -17.78
CA MET A 254 6.19 -4.60 -18.59
C MET A 254 5.27 -3.56 -17.93
N GLY A 255 5.07 -3.62 -16.60
CA GLY A 255 4.31 -2.62 -15.88
C GLY A 255 4.88 -1.21 -16.06
N ARG A 256 6.23 -1.07 -16.06
CA ARG A 256 6.88 0.20 -16.37
C ARG A 256 6.64 0.63 -17.81
N ALA A 257 6.90 -0.27 -18.76
CA ALA A 257 6.80 0.03 -20.18
C ALA A 257 5.39 0.47 -20.59
N VAL A 258 4.35 -0.25 -20.13
CA VAL A 258 2.95 0.09 -20.40
C VAL A 258 2.59 1.47 -19.81
N ALA A 259 2.98 1.73 -18.56
CA ALA A 259 2.71 3.04 -17.95
C ALA A 259 3.44 4.18 -18.67
N GLN A 260 4.72 3.98 -19.05
CA GLN A 260 5.46 4.97 -19.85
C GLN A 260 4.82 5.26 -21.20
N ALA A 261 4.37 4.22 -21.90
CA ALA A 261 3.68 4.36 -23.18
C ALA A 261 2.35 5.12 -23.02
N ALA A 262 1.57 4.82 -21.99
CA ALA A 262 0.29 5.47 -21.76
C ALA A 262 0.42 6.96 -21.40
N PHE A 263 1.45 7.36 -20.67
CA PHE A 263 1.63 8.75 -20.25
C PHE A 263 2.63 9.55 -21.08
N HIS A 264 3.32 8.92 -22.04
CA HIS A 264 4.38 9.53 -22.85
C HIS A 264 5.46 10.23 -22.01
N ARG A 265 5.75 9.67 -20.81
CA ARG A 265 6.78 10.18 -19.90
C ARG A 265 7.45 9.05 -19.13
N GLU A 266 8.61 9.35 -18.55
CA GLU A 266 9.34 8.40 -17.73
C GLU A 266 8.57 8.04 -16.44
N VAL A 267 8.47 6.72 -16.15
CA VAL A 267 7.95 6.20 -14.89
C VAL A 267 9.15 5.76 -14.05
N ARG A 268 9.46 6.56 -13.02
CA ARG A 268 10.71 6.46 -12.26
C ARG A 268 10.57 5.68 -10.95
N HIS A 269 9.35 5.46 -10.48
CA HIS A 269 9.10 4.89 -9.16
C HIS A 269 8.25 3.65 -9.24
N PHE A 270 8.58 2.66 -8.41
CA PHE A 270 7.91 1.37 -8.32
C PHE A 270 7.39 1.13 -6.91
N ALA A 271 6.30 0.37 -6.76
CA ALA A 271 5.88 -0.18 -5.48
C ALA A 271 5.65 -1.69 -5.61
N TYR A 272 6.19 -2.45 -4.68
CA TYR A 272 5.97 -3.89 -4.61
C TYR A 272 4.50 -4.17 -4.29
N PRO A 273 3.79 -5.00 -5.08
CA PRO A 273 2.45 -5.46 -4.75
C PRO A 273 2.38 -6.01 -3.33
N PHE A 274 1.37 -5.61 -2.57
CA PHE A 274 1.25 -5.85 -1.12
C PHE A 274 2.39 -5.24 -0.29
N GLY A 275 3.63 -5.42 -0.69
CA GLY A 275 4.85 -4.81 -0.17
C GLY A 275 5.31 -5.31 1.20
N ASP A 276 4.63 -6.27 1.83
CA ASP A 276 5.04 -6.88 3.09
C ASP A 276 6.22 -7.85 2.92
N ARG A 277 6.76 -8.36 4.05
CA ARG A 277 7.95 -9.24 4.05
C ARG A 277 7.76 -10.56 3.31
N GLY A 278 6.51 -11.01 3.15
CA GLY A 278 6.17 -12.27 2.46
C GLY A 278 5.95 -12.08 0.95
N SER A 279 5.65 -10.87 0.49
CA SER A 279 5.23 -10.63 -0.90
C SER A 279 6.37 -10.35 -1.87
N TRP A 280 7.56 -10.06 -1.40
CA TRP A 280 8.73 -9.80 -2.23
C TRP A 280 10.03 -10.22 -1.53
N ARG A 281 11.13 -10.33 -2.28
CA ARG A 281 12.45 -10.76 -1.81
C ARG A 281 13.53 -9.77 -2.24
N ARG A 282 14.72 -9.87 -1.65
CA ARG A 282 15.85 -8.97 -1.95
C ARG A 282 16.21 -8.93 -3.45
N GLN A 283 16.10 -10.04 -4.16
CA GLN A 283 16.35 -10.11 -5.60
C GLN A 283 15.41 -9.22 -6.42
N HIS A 284 14.15 -9.02 -5.98
CA HIS A 284 13.23 -8.12 -6.66
C HIS A 284 13.65 -6.65 -6.55
N ALA A 285 14.45 -6.29 -5.52
CA ALA A 285 15.02 -4.96 -5.44
C ALA A 285 16.09 -4.75 -6.53
N ALA A 286 16.93 -5.75 -6.79
CA ALA A 286 17.86 -5.72 -7.90
C ALA A 286 17.15 -5.70 -9.26
N MET A 287 16.06 -6.46 -9.43
CA MET A 287 15.23 -6.44 -10.64
C MET A 287 14.58 -5.07 -10.89
N ALA A 288 14.12 -4.39 -9.84
CA ALA A 288 13.56 -3.04 -9.97
C ALA A 288 14.64 -2.02 -10.37
N GLU A 289 15.85 -2.15 -9.85
CA GLU A 289 17.01 -1.36 -10.22
C GLU A 289 17.42 -1.62 -11.69
N GLU A 290 17.54 -2.88 -12.08
CA GLU A 290 17.82 -3.31 -13.45
C GLU A 290 16.77 -2.84 -14.45
N ALA A 291 15.50 -2.86 -14.06
CA ALA A 291 14.39 -2.29 -14.84
C ALA A 291 14.48 -0.77 -15.00
N GLY A 292 15.42 -0.08 -14.36
CA GLY A 292 15.69 1.34 -14.46
C GLY A 292 14.77 2.22 -13.60
N PHE A 293 14.16 1.68 -12.55
CA PHE A 293 13.46 2.52 -11.58
C PHE A 293 14.46 3.25 -10.67
N ALA A 294 14.18 4.51 -10.38
CA ALA A 294 14.96 5.32 -9.44
C ALA A 294 14.69 4.91 -7.99
N SER A 295 13.52 4.35 -7.70
CA SER A 295 13.19 3.80 -6.39
C SER A 295 12.12 2.72 -6.46
N ALA A 296 12.13 1.82 -5.45
CA ALA A 296 11.11 0.81 -5.24
C ALA A 296 10.66 0.81 -3.77
N ALA A 297 9.36 1.01 -3.55
CA ALA A 297 8.78 1.20 -2.23
C ALA A 297 8.11 -0.09 -1.72
N SER A 298 8.43 -0.47 -0.47
CA SER A 298 7.82 -1.60 0.24
C SER A 298 6.67 -1.12 1.14
N ALA A 299 6.01 -2.05 1.83
CA ALA A 299 5.13 -1.76 2.97
C ALA A 299 5.78 -2.19 4.30
N ILE A 300 7.08 -2.42 4.31
CA ILE A 300 7.84 -2.69 5.53
C ILE A 300 7.94 -1.38 6.32
N PRO A 301 7.43 -1.35 7.57
CA PRO A 301 7.42 -0.13 8.35
C PRO A 301 8.83 0.37 8.67
N GLY A 302 9.05 1.68 8.52
CA GLY A 302 10.32 2.32 8.84
C GLY A 302 10.34 3.80 8.50
N VAL A 303 11.43 4.45 8.85
CA VAL A 303 11.74 5.82 8.43
C VAL A 303 12.78 5.81 7.32
N VAL A 304 12.78 6.84 6.50
CA VAL A 304 13.83 7.05 5.50
C VAL A 304 14.99 7.77 6.18
N GLU A 305 16.17 7.20 6.12
CA GLU A 305 17.40 7.80 6.63
C GLU A 305 18.10 8.60 5.52
N SER A 306 18.86 9.63 5.90
CA SER A 306 19.71 10.42 5.02
C SER A 306 21.07 9.76 4.73
N GLU A 307 21.89 10.42 3.91
CA GLU A 307 23.28 10.02 3.65
C GLU A 307 23.41 8.65 2.98
N GLY A 308 22.44 8.27 2.14
CA GLY A 308 22.45 7.00 1.43
C GLY A 308 22.28 5.76 2.31
N ARG A 309 21.87 5.92 3.58
CA ARG A 309 21.69 4.80 4.50
C ARG A 309 20.42 4.00 4.24
N THR A 310 19.46 4.56 3.50
CA THR A 310 18.26 3.84 3.05
C THR A 310 18.48 3.32 1.64
N ASN A 311 18.23 2.02 1.43
CA ASN A 311 18.20 1.46 0.09
C ASN A 311 16.97 1.99 -0.65
N LEU A 312 17.17 2.73 -1.75
CA LEU A 312 16.10 3.32 -2.55
C LEU A 312 15.23 2.26 -3.24
N HIS A 313 15.76 1.06 -3.51
CA HIS A 313 15.01 -0.06 -4.07
C HIS A 313 14.36 -0.96 -3.01
N ALA A 314 14.37 -0.53 -1.75
CA ALA A 314 13.66 -1.16 -0.63
C ALA A 314 13.14 -0.09 0.34
N LEU A 315 12.59 1.01 -0.19
CA LEU A 315 12.12 2.13 0.63
C LEU A 315 11.07 1.66 1.64
N PRO A 316 11.30 1.91 2.94
CA PRO A 316 10.29 1.62 3.95
C PRO A 316 9.11 2.59 3.82
N ARG A 317 7.90 2.09 4.05
CA ARG A 317 6.70 2.91 4.10
C ARG A 317 5.88 2.62 5.34
N ILE A 318 5.23 3.64 5.85
CA ILE A 318 4.24 3.52 6.90
C ILE A 318 2.87 3.27 6.23
N ALA A 319 2.45 2.00 6.16
CA ALA A 319 1.10 1.65 5.76
C ALA A 319 0.13 2.08 6.88
N TRP A 320 -0.77 3.02 6.56
CA TRP A 320 -1.70 3.51 7.57
C TRP A 320 -2.90 2.57 7.70
N ASP A 321 -3.12 2.06 8.91
CA ASP A 321 -4.31 1.27 9.24
C ASP A 321 -5.53 2.20 9.38
N GLY A 322 -6.46 2.14 8.44
CA GLY A 322 -7.65 2.96 8.38
C GLY A 322 -8.64 2.76 9.54
N ARG A 323 -8.49 1.70 10.34
CA ARG A 323 -9.20 1.52 11.60
C ARG A 323 -8.75 2.52 12.67
N ARG A 324 -7.51 3.03 12.54
CA ARG A 324 -6.91 3.99 13.46
C ARG A 324 -7.17 5.42 12.98
N ARG A 325 -7.92 6.19 13.75
CA ARG A 325 -8.25 7.59 13.44
C ARG A 325 -7.59 8.60 14.40
N SER A 326 -6.60 8.15 15.19
CA SER A 326 -5.90 8.97 16.17
C SER A 326 -4.69 9.66 15.53
N LEU A 327 -4.71 11.00 15.49
CA LEU A 327 -3.55 11.80 15.09
C LEU A 327 -2.41 11.71 16.12
N ARG A 328 -2.71 11.39 17.40
CA ARG A 328 -1.68 11.16 18.41
C ARG A 328 -0.88 9.90 18.09
N ALA A 329 -1.56 8.79 17.78
CA ALA A 329 -0.92 7.58 17.31
C ALA A 329 -0.09 7.83 16.05
N MET A 330 -0.62 8.61 15.10
CA MET A 330 0.12 9.00 13.90
C MET A 330 1.38 9.78 14.26
N ARG A 331 1.33 10.74 15.18
CA ARG A 331 2.50 11.51 15.63
C ARG A 331 3.60 10.63 16.18
N VAL A 332 3.24 9.63 16.98
CA VAL A 332 4.20 8.65 17.53
C VAL A 332 4.83 7.83 16.41
N ILE A 333 4.02 7.30 15.50
CA ILE A 333 4.52 6.44 14.40
C ILE A 333 5.43 7.23 13.46
N VAL A 334 5.01 8.41 12.98
CA VAL A 334 5.84 9.23 12.07
C VAL A 334 7.08 9.83 12.75
N SER A 335 7.13 9.83 14.09
CA SER A 335 8.36 10.22 14.81
C SER A 335 9.50 9.21 14.63
N GLY A 336 9.19 7.97 14.23
CA GLY A 336 10.17 6.90 14.07
C GLY A 336 10.50 6.12 15.36
N VAL A 337 9.97 6.53 16.50
CA VAL A 337 10.26 5.92 17.81
C VAL A 337 9.84 4.46 17.89
N THR A 338 8.81 4.08 17.15
CA THR A 338 8.27 2.72 17.13
C THR A 338 9.08 1.75 16.27
N PHE A 339 10.03 2.24 15.48
CA PHE A 339 10.85 1.41 14.61
C PHE A 339 12.21 1.15 15.22
N ALA A 340 12.68 -0.11 15.12
CA ALA A 340 14.04 -0.43 15.53
C ALA A 340 15.05 0.35 14.67
N PRO A 341 16.15 0.86 15.26
CA PRO A 341 17.21 1.47 14.47
C PRO A 341 17.74 0.44 13.47
N VAL A 342 17.95 0.86 12.22
CA VAL A 342 18.58 0.00 11.19
C VAL A 342 19.96 -0.38 11.75
N LYS A 343 20.17 -1.68 11.98
CA LYS A 343 21.49 -2.18 12.41
C LYS A 343 22.49 -1.79 11.30
N ARG A 344 23.50 -1.00 11.67
CA ARG A 344 24.64 -0.75 10.78
C ARG A 344 25.16 -2.09 10.27
N ALA A 345 25.13 -2.30 8.96
CA ALA A 345 26.00 -3.30 8.37
C ALA A 345 27.41 -2.94 8.83
N ARG A 346 28.02 -3.77 9.69
CA ARG A 346 29.43 -3.64 9.99
C ARG A 346 30.14 -3.79 8.64
N ALA A 347 30.80 -2.74 8.20
CA ALA A 347 31.83 -2.88 7.19
C ALA A 347 32.83 -3.86 7.77
N THR A 348 32.77 -5.11 7.34
CA THR A 348 33.85 -6.07 7.53
C THR A 348 34.94 -5.57 6.61
N GLY A 349 35.83 -4.73 7.17
CA GLY A 349 37.12 -4.48 6.58
C GLY A 349 37.96 -5.74 6.74
N ALA A 350 38.50 -6.19 5.69
CA ALA A 350 39.86 -6.70 5.44
C ALA A 350 39.86 -7.31 4.05
#